data_d34b0ee41ff5432a54895567e5a52d09
#
_entry.id   d34b0ee41ff5432a54895567e5a52d09
#
_cell.length_a   1.000
_cell.length_b   1.000
_cell.length_c   1.000
_cell.angle_alpha   90.00
_cell.angle_beta   90.00
_cell.angle_gamma   90.00
#
_symmetry.space_group_name_H-M   'P 1'
#
loop_
_entity.id
_entity.type
_entity.pdbx_description
1 polymer ?
#
loop_
_entity_poly.entity_id
_entity_poly.type
_entity_poly.pdbx_seq_one_letter_code
_entity_poly.pdbx_strand_id
1 'polypeptide(L)'
;MTSVLAKTTREILSEYAAYMGTNRCRLVPISAWEALLSDVHTLKPQLIEPLCGSPIGVVDVKGRARELAALRERDFSAAAISFLVADVRRFGCELSPACRLGAWLAIDEDPGFPDFVVVGIAKDVDARVVTLVEAVAADADKIQAAFGSDEAREARRASRHHANDAAAVIAAYLRAHPKVAEVRYPGLKDTEQFKIASTQFVGGFGPIVDFRTQELPDVWQRLKATDDDPKQQILNLGI
;
A
#
# COMPACT_ATOMS: atom_id res chain seq x y z
N MET A 1 21.77 -2.56 -30.08
CA MET A 1 20.73 -2.04 -29.15
C MET A 1 19.51 -2.91 -29.34
N THR A 2 19.28 -3.84 -28.46
CA THR A 2 18.07 -4.66 -28.45
C THR A 2 16.92 -3.75 -28.00
N SER A 3 16.00 -3.45 -28.92
CA SER A 3 14.73 -2.76 -28.60
C SER A 3 13.99 -3.66 -27.61
N VAL A 4 13.97 -3.28 -26.36
CA VAL A 4 13.05 -3.89 -25.38
C VAL A 4 11.66 -3.48 -25.82
N LEU A 5 10.85 -4.44 -26.27
CA LEU A 5 9.45 -4.20 -26.61
C LEU A 5 8.74 -3.71 -25.34
N ALA A 6 8.03 -2.59 -25.43
CA ALA A 6 7.23 -2.07 -24.33
C ALA A 6 6.20 -3.13 -23.88
N LYS A 7 6.03 -3.27 -22.57
CA LYS A 7 5.05 -4.21 -22.00
C LYS A 7 3.63 -3.83 -22.41
N THR A 8 2.84 -4.83 -22.72
CA THR A 8 1.40 -4.66 -22.91
C THR A 8 0.70 -4.34 -21.60
N THR A 9 -0.45 -3.68 -21.65
CA THR A 9 -1.27 -3.41 -20.45
C THR A 9 -1.59 -4.69 -19.67
N ARG A 10 -1.84 -5.80 -20.35
CA ARG A 10 -2.09 -7.09 -19.68
C ARG A 10 -0.89 -7.63 -18.93
N GLU A 11 0.31 -7.50 -19.48
CA GLU A 11 1.55 -7.90 -18.81
C GLU A 11 1.78 -7.06 -17.55
N ILE A 12 1.56 -5.75 -17.64
CA ILE A 12 1.65 -4.84 -16.49
C ILE A 12 0.65 -5.23 -15.41
N LEU A 13 -0.62 -5.47 -15.75
CA LEU A 13 -1.65 -5.89 -14.80
C LEU A 13 -1.34 -7.25 -14.17
N SER A 14 -0.68 -8.15 -14.90
CA SER A 14 -0.24 -9.45 -14.36
C SER A 14 0.85 -9.28 -13.29
N GLU A 15 1.79 -8.34 -13.49
CA GLU A 15 2.80 -8.01 -12.47
C GLU A 15 2.16 -7.43 -11.20
N TYR A 16 1.23 -6.47 -11.34
CA TYR A 16 0.50 -5.92 -10.20
C TYR A 16 -0.29 -6.99 -9.46
N ALA A 17 -0.94 -7.92 -10.19
CA ALA A 17 -1.65 -9.03 -9.58
C ALA A 17 -0.71 -9.89 -8.71
N ALA A 18 0.49 -10.19 -9.18
CA ALA A 18 1.47 -10.95 -8.41
C ALA A 18 1.90 -10.20 -7.12
N TYR A 19 2.19 -8.90 -7.22
CA TYR A 19 2.53 -8.08 -6.04
C TYR A 19 1.39 -7.98 -5.04
N MET A 20 0.17 -7.76 -5.50
CA MET A 20 -1.01 -7.69 -4.64
C MET A 20 -1.42 -9.04 -4.04
N GLY A 21 -0.82 -10.14 -4.52
CA GLY A 21 -1.12 -11.51 -4.04
C GLY A 21 -2.41 -12.08 -4.60
N THR A 22 -2.76 -11.73 -5.82
CA THR A 22 -3.93 -12.23 -6.56
C THR A 22 -3.53 -12.70 -7.97
N ASN A 23 -4.49 -13.06 -8.78
CA ASN A 23 -4.33 -13.36 -10.22
C ASN A 23 -5.22 -12.47 -11.10
N ARG A 24 -5.92 -11.52 -10.50
CA ARG A 24 -6.84 -10.61 -11.19
C ARG A 24 -6.55 -9.17 -10.84
N CYS A 25 -6.18 -8.37 -11.82
CA CYS A 25 -6.12 -6.91 -11.71
C CYS A 25 -6.90 -6.25 -12.84
N ARG A 26 -7.41 -5.05 -12.57
CA ARG A 26 -8.14 -4.21 -13.50
C ARG A 26 -7.65 -2.77 -13.43
N LEU A 27 -7.73 -2.08 -14.55
CA LEU A 27 -7.66 -0.62 -14.59
C LEU A 27 -9.06 -0.06 -14.39
N VAL A 28 -9.22 0.79 -13.40
CA VAL A 28 -10.49 1.45 -13.12
C VAL A 28 -10.25 2.97 -13.19
N PRO A 29 -11.03 3.72 -13.98
CA PRO A 29 -10.93 5.18 -13.98
C PRO A 29 -11.07 5.74 -12.56
N ILE A 30 -10.26 6.72 -12.19
CA ILE A 30 -10.25 7.28 -10.82
C ILE A 30 -11.65 7.76 -10.43
N SER A 31 -12.34 8.49 -11.32
CA SER A 31 -13.70 8.99 -11.06
C SER A 31 -14.73 7.88 -10.85
N ALA A 32 -14.60 6.76 -11.59
CA ALA A 32 -15.49 5.61 -11.44
C ALA A 32 -15.19 4.85 -10.13
N TRP A 33 -13.91 4.78 -9.72
CA TRP A 33 -13.51 4.21 -8.44
C TRP A 33 -14.07 5.00 -7.26
N GLU A 34 -13.97 6.32 -7.29
CA GLU A 34 -14.53 7.21 -6.26
C GLU A 34 -16.05 7.08 -6.15
N ALA A 35 -16.74 7.02 -7.29
CA ALA A 35 -18.20 6.78 -7.33
C ALA A 35 -18.55 5.42 -6.74
N LEU A 36 -17.78 4.36 -7.06
CA LEU A 36 -17.99 3.02 -6.53
C LEU A 36 -17.86 2.95 -5.01
N LEU A 37 -16.93 3.69 -4.42
CA LEU A 37 -16.76 3.78 -2.97
C LEU A 37 -17.90 4.57 -2.29
N SER A 38 -18.57 5.44 -3.03
CA SER A 38 -19.64 6.33 -2.51
C SER A 38 -21.04 5.70 -2.58
N ASP A 39 -21.29 4.79 -3.55
CA ASP A 39 -22.58 4.15 -3.75
C ASP A 39 -22.71 2.83 -2.99
N VAL A 40 -22.93 2.92 -1.68
CA VAL A 40 -22.80 1.79 -0.74
C VAL A 40 -24.12 1.36 -0.08
N HIS A 41 -25.17 1.21 -0.84
CA HIS A 41 -26.42 0.71 -0.27
C HIS A 41 -26.38 -0.78 0.11
N THR A 42 -25.71 -1.62 -0.70
CA THR A 42 -25.63 -3.07 -0.51
C THR A 42 -24.22 -3.59 -0.23
N LEU A 43 -23.19 -2.79 -0.52
CA LEU A 43 -21.78 -3.13 -0.32
C LEU A 43 -21.15 -2.10 0.61
N LYS A 44 -20.48 -2.54 1.67
CA LYS A 44 -19.83 -1.67 2.66
C LYS A 44 -18.33 -1.86 2.63
N PRO A 45 -17.60 -1.20 1.72
CA PRO A 45 -16.15 -1.25 1.71
C PRO A 45 -15.59 -0.59 2.98
N GLN A 46 -14.66 -1.27 3.63
CA GLN A 46 -13.84 -0.68 4.68
C GLN A 46 -12.47 -0.40 4.10
N LEU A 47 -12.20 0.86 3.81
CA LEU A 47 -10.92 1.31 3.29
C LEU A 47 -9.91 1.38 4.43
N ILE A 48 -8.74 0.79 4.25
CA ILE A 48 -7.60 0.88 5.16
C ILE A 48 -6.32 1.19 4.40
N GLU A 49 -5.43 1.93 5.04
CA GLU A 49 -4.03 2.04 4.66
C GLU A 49 -3.23 1.13 5.60
N PRO A 50 -2.49 0.11 5.11
CA PRO A 50 -1.69 -0.77 5.96
C PRO A 50 -0.63 -0.05 6.80
N LEU A 51 -0.16 1.12 6.34
CA LEU A 51 0.68 2.06 7.07
C LEU A 51 -0.03 3.40 7.18
N CYS A 52 -0.41 3.82 8.36
CA CYS A 52 -1.17 5.06 8.57
C CYS A 52 -0.90 5.70 9.93
N GLY A 53 -1.51 6.86 10.14
CA GLY A 53 -1.47 7.57 11.40
C GLY A 53 -0.30 8.54 11.58
N SER A 54 -0.33 9.29 12.67
CA SER A 54 0.75 10.14 13.18
C SER A 54 0.70 10.09 14.71
N PRO A 55 1.66 9.41 15.38
CA PRO A 55 2.81 8.72 14.78
C PRO A 55 2.41 7.52 13.90
N ILE A 56 3.32 7.15 12.99
CA ILE A 56 3.10 6.05 12.04
C ILE A 56 2.76 4.76 12.76
N GLY A 57 1.73 4.08 12.28
CA GLY A 57 1.25 2.81 12.78
C GLY A 57 1.04 1.79 11.68
N VAL A 58 0.94 0.53 12.08
CA VAL A 58 0.65 -0.61 11.22
C VAL A 58 -0.76 -1.10 11.50
N VAL A 59 -1.59 -1.17 10.46
CA VAL A 59 -2.90 -1.81 10.55
C VAL A 59 -2.73 -3.30 10.26
N ASP A 60 -3.25 -4.15 11.15
CA ASP A 60 -3.29 -5.60 10.92
C ASP A 60 -4.35 -5.93 9.86
N VAL A 61 -3.93 -5.94 8.60
CA VAL A 61 -4.80 -6.28 7.45
C VAL A 61 -5.42 -7.65 7.62
N LYS A 62 -4.63 -8.64 8.07
CA LYS A 62 -5.08 -10.02 8.26
C LYS A 62 -6.08 -10.16 9.40
N GLY A 63 -5.84 -9.46 10.51
CA GLY A 63 -6.78 -9.40 11.64
C GLY A 63 -8.10 -8.78 11.24
N ARG A 64 -8.06 -7.62 10.58
CA ARG A 64 -9.28 -6.95 10.08
C ARG A 64 -10.07 -7.79 9.08
N ALA A 65 -9.39 -8.47 8.16
CA ALA A 65 -10.05 -9.37 7.21
C ALA A 65 -10.77 -10.52 7.92
N ARG A 66 -10.15 -11.11 8.97
CA ARG A 66 -10.77 -12.17 9.78
C ARG A 66 -11.99 -11.66 10.57
N GLU A 67 -11.90 -10.48 11.17
CA GLU A 67 -13.02 -9.84 11.88
C GLU A 67 -14.22 -9.67 10.95
N LEU A 68 -14.00 -9.15 9.74
CA LEU A 68 -15.06 -8.98 8.76
C LEU A 68 -15.63 -10.31 8.25
N ALA A 69 -14.79 -11.34 8.10
CA ALA A 69 -15.26 -12.67 7.75
C ALA A 69 -16.17 -13.23 8.84
N ALA A 70 -15.78 -13.15 10.11
CA ALA A 70 -16.58 -13.60 11.24
C ALA A 70 -17.91 -12.83 11.37
N LEU A 71 -17.93 -11.52 11.06
CA LEU A 71 -19.16 -10.74 11.04
C LEU A 71 -20.13 -11.23 9.94
N ARG A 72 -19.62 -11.52 8.74
CA ARG A 72 -20.43 -12.06 7.64
C ARG A 72 -21.03 -13.43 7.96
N GLU A 73 -20.29 -14.30 8.66
CA GLU A 73 -20.77 -15.61 9.08
C GLU A 73 -21.88 -15.54 10.14
N ARG A 74 -21.90 -14.50 10.96
CA ARG A 74 -22.92 -14.31 12.01
C ARG A 74 -24.21 -13.68 11.49
N ASP A 75 -24.11 -12.87 10.46
CA ASP A 75 -25.23 -12.09 9.92
C ASP A 75 -25.55 -12.52 8.47
N PHE A 76 -26.11 -13.72 8.32
CA PHE A 76 -26.58 -14.23 7.04
C PHE A 76 -27.75 -13.42 6.44
N SER A 77 -28.41 -12.57 7.24
CA SER A 77 -29.53 -11.76 6.80
C SER A 77 -29.10 -10.38 6.29
N ALA A 78 -27.81 -10.03 6.43
CA ALA A 78 -27.33 -8.73 6.03
C ALA A 78 -27.49 -8.51 4.53
N ALA A 79 -28.39 -7.62 4.18
CA ALA A 79 -28.54 -7.14 2.79
C ALA A 79 -27.24 -6.49 2.29
N ALA A 80 -26.39 -6.03 3.20
CA ALA A 80 -25.13 -5.34 2.91
C ALA A 80 -23.91 -6.21 3.30
N ILE A 81 -22.96 -6.37 2.35
CA ILE A 81 -21.69 -7.07 2.58
C ILE A 81 -20.60 -6.09 2.95
N SER A 82 -20.04 -6.27 4.14
CA SER A 82 -18.82 -5.56 4.56
C SER A 82 -17.57 -6.29 4.07
N PHE A 83 -16.64 -5.56 3.47
CA PHE A 83 -15.38 -6.12 2.96
C PHE A 83 -14.22 -5.12 3.05
N LEU A 84 -13.00 -5.65 3.04
CA LEU A 84 -11.79 -4.88 3.21
C LEU A 84 -11.22 -4.45 1.85
N VAL A 85 -10.91 -3.16 1.74
CA VAL A 85 -10.18 -2.54 0.63
C VAL A 85 -8.87 -1.99 1.18
N ALA A 86 -7.74 -2.46 0.69
CA ALA A 86 -6.43 -1.98 1.10
C ALA A 86 -5.90 -0.94 0.10
N ASP A 87 -5.71 0.29 0.55
CA ASP A 87 -5.04 1.34 -0.20
C ASP A 87 -3.54 1.28 0.03
N VAL A 88 -2.79 0.84 -0.99
CA VAL A 88 -1.34 0.72 -0.92
C VAL A 88 -0.61 1.77 -1.77
N ARG A 89 -1.32 2.74 -2.35
CA ARG A 89 -0.78 3.76 -3.27
C ARG A 89 0.40 4.53 -2.69
N ARG A 90 0.36 4.81 -1.39
CA ARG A 90 1.39 5.60 -0.70
C ARG A 90 2.75 4.92 -0.63
N PHE A 91 2.81 3.59 -0.55
CA PHE A 91 4.05 2.82 -0.36
C PHE A 91 4.23 1.67 -1.35
N GLY A 92 3.21 1.36 -2.15
CA GLY A 92 3.23 0.39 -3.23
C GLY A 92 2.80 -1.02 -2.85
N CYS A 93 2.20 -1.70 -3.80
CA CYS A 93 1.75 -3.07 -3.66
C CYS A 93 2.92 -4.07 -3.49
N GLU A 94 4.12 -3.68 -3.88
CA GLU A 94 5.34 -4.48 -3.69
C GLU A 94 5.64 -4.69 -2.20
N LEU A 95 5.30 -3.71 -1.35
CA LEU A 95 5.49 -3.81 0.10
C LEU A 95 4.42 -4.67 0.77
N SER A 96 3.17 -4.61 0.31
CA SER A 96 2.06 -5.30 0.97
C SER A 96 1.20 -6.10 -0.01
N PRO A 97 1.30 -7.44 -0.04
CA PRO A 97 0.44 -8.29 -0.85
C PRO A 97 -0.96 -8.41 -0.23
N ALA A 98 -1.69 -7.30 -0.16
CA ALA A 98 -2.90 -7.12 0.64
C ALA A 98 -4.02 -8.15 0.34
N CYS A 99 -4.17 -8.56 -0.93
CA CYS A 99 -5.16 -9.59 -1.28
C CYS A 99 -4.82 -10.96 -0.65
N ARG A 100 -3.52 -11.31 -0.55
CA ARG A 100 -3.08 -12.53 0.14
C ARG A 100 -3.33 -12.46 1.65
N LEU A 101 -3.37 -11.27 2.20
CA LEU A 101 -3.66 -11.03 3.62
C LEU A 101 -5.16 -11.03 3.94
N GLY A 102 -6.02 -11.14 2.91
CA GLY A 102 -7.47 -11.24 3.05
C GLY A 102 -8.24 -9.97 2.71
N ALA A 103 -7.58 -8.91 2.23
CA ALA A 103 -8.31 -7.81 1.61
C ALA A 103 -8.99 -8.33 0.32
N TRP A 104 -10.25 -7.98 0.12
CA TRP A 104 -10.96 -8.37 -1.09
C TRP A 104 -10.52 -7.56 -2.29
N LEU A 105 -10.21 -6.29 -2.06
CA LEU A 105 -9.64 -5.41 -3.08
C LEU A 105 -8.36 -4.78 -2.54
N ALA A 106 -7.38 -4.55 -3.43
CA ALA A 106 -6.20 -3.75 -3.17
C ALA A 106 -6.06 -2.72 -4.29
N ILE A 107 -5.68 -1.49 -3.95
CA ILE A 107 -5.53 -0.41 -4.92
C ILE A 107 -4.12 0.17 -4.91
N ASP A 108 -3.56 0.36 -6.11
CA ASP A 108 -2.30 1.06 -6.34
C ASP A 108 -2.42 1.99 -7.57
N GLU A 109 -1.38 2.74 -7.85
CA GLU A 109 -1.23 3.62 -9.00
C GLU A 109 -0.08 3.16 -9.89
N ASP A 110 -0.20 3.39 -11.20
CA ASP A 110 0.86 3.13 -12.17
C ASP A 110 1.17 4.40 -12.97
N PRO A 111 2.45 4.79 -13.11
CA PRO A 111 2.82 5.99 -13.87
C PRO A 111 2.45 5.91 -15.36
N GLY A 112 2.23 4.72 -15.89
CA GLY A 112 1.77 4.52 -17.26
C GLY A 112 0.27 4.74 -17.46
N PHE A 113 -0.51 4.84 -16.37
CA PHE A 113 -1.96 4.99 -16.40
C PHE A 113 -2.44 6.07 -15.43
N PRO A 114 -2.09 7.35 -15.65
CA PRO A 114 -2.32 8.44 -14.68
C PRO A 114 -3.79 8.70 -14.35
N ASP A 115 -4.71 8.33 -15.24
CA ASP A 115 -6.17 8.54 -15.06
C ASP A 115 -6.87 7.31 -14.42
N PHE A 116 -6.09 6.29 -14.04
CA PHE A 116 -6.62 5.03 -13.55
C PHE A 116 -5.98 4.64 -12.21
N VAL A 117 -6.73 3.89 -11.43
CA VAL A 117 -6.20 3.06 -10.32
C VAL A 117 -6.07 1.62 -10.81
N VAL A 118 -5.04 0.93 -10.33
CA VAL A 118 -4.89 -0.52 -10.50
C VAL A 118 -5.58 -1.21 -9.35
N VAL A 119 -6.63 -1.97 -9.63
CA VAL A 119 -7.43 -2.67 -8.63
C VAL A 119 -7.16 -4.16 -8.69
N GLY A 120 -6.52 -4.70 -7.66
CA GLY A 120 -6.38 -6.14 -7.44
C GLY A 120 -7.64 -6.71 -6.81
N ILE A 121 -8.13 -7.85 -7.32
CA ILE A 121 -9.32 -8.53 -6.84
C ILE A 121 -8.88 -9.89 -6.28
N ALA A 122 -9.10 -10.18 -5.00
CA ALA A 122 -8.74 -11.45 -4.39
C ALA A 122 -9.52 -12.62 -5.02
N LYS A 123 -9.08 -13.87 -4.74
CA LYS A 123 -9.70 -15.06 -5.37
C LYS A 123 -11.11 -15.32 -4.85
N ASP A 124 -11.29 -15.25 -3.53
CA ASP A 124 -12.52 -15.64 -2.85
C ASP A 124 -13.38 -14.44 -2.49
N VAL A 125 -13.68 -13.61 -3.50
CA VAL A 125 -14.50 -12.40 -3.38
C VAL A 125 -15.94 -12.70 -3.80
N ASP A 126 -16.90 -12.13 -3.08
CA ASP A 126 -18.32 -12.20 -3.46
C ASP A 126 -18.54 -11.72 -4.90
N ALA A 127 -19.32 -12.47 -5.66
CA ALA A 127 -19.57 -12.20 -7.08
C ALA A 127 -20.13 -10.78 -7.33
N ARG A 128 -20.87 -10.21 -6.37
CA ARG A 128 -21.42 -8.85 -6.47
C ARG A 128 -20.31 -7.81 -6.51
N VAL A 129 -19.25 -7.97 -5.69
CA VAL A 129 -18.09 -7.06 -5.70
C VAL A 129 -17.31 -7.20 -7.00
N VAL A 130 -17.13 -8.45 -7.48
CA VAL A 130 -16.49 -8.70 -8.77
C VAL A 130 -17.25 -8.02 -9.89
N THR A 131 -18.57 -8.26 -9.96
CA THR A 131 -19.43 -7.66 -11.00
C THR A 131 -19.37 -6.13 -10.98
N LEU A 132 -19.33 -5.54 -9.78
CA LEU A 132 -19.25 -4.08 -9.63
C LEU A 132 -17.93 -3.53 -10.17
N VAL A 133 -16.79 -4.14 -9.83
CA VAL A 133 -15.50 -3.71 -10.36
C VAL A 133 -15.41 -3.92 -11.87
N GLU A 134 -15.89 -5.06 -12.39
CA GLU A 134 -15.89 -5.36 -13.83
C GLU A 134 -16.79 -4.39 -14.63
N ALA A 135 -17.90 -3.92 -14.03
CA ALA A 135 -18.79 -2.97 -14.70
C ALA A 135 -18.16 -1.60 -14.95
N VAL A 136 -17.17 -1.20 -14.14
CA VAL A 136 -16.47 0.09 -14.26
C VAL A 136 -15.05 -0.07 -14.78
N ALA A 137 -14.55 -1.30 -14.91
CA ALA A 137 -13.21 -1.57 -15.42
C ALA A 137 -13.06 -1.19 -16.89
N ALA A 138 -11.93 -0.60 -17.20
CA ALA A 138 -11.57 -0.31 -18.58
C ALA A 138 -11.09 -1.57 -19.31
N ASP A 139 -11.35 -1.61 -20.61
CA ASP A 139 -10.86 -2.68 -21.48
C ASP A 139 -9.34 -2.55 -21.68
N ALA A 140 -8.59 -3.43 -21.04
CA ALA A 140 -7.13 -3.41 -21.04
C ALA A 140 -6.52 -3.52 -22.47
N ASP A 141 -7.25 -4.10 -23.42
CA ASP A 141 -6.77 -4.22 -24.80
C ASP A 141 -6.88 -2.90 -25.59
N LYS A 142 -7.67 -1.96 -25.09
CA LYS A 142 -7.87 -0.64 -25.70
C LYS A 142 -7.02 0.45 -25.07
N ILE A 143 -6.35 0.15 -23.95
CA ILE A 143 -5.53 1.11 -23.22
C ILE A 143 -4.06 0.77 -23.43
N GLN A 144 -3.29 1.77 -23.83
CA GLN A 144 -1.83 1.68 -23.90
C GLN A 144 -1.23 2.45 -22.73
N ALA A 145 -0.18 1.88 -22.13
CA ALA A 145 0.62 2.59 -21.15
C ALA A 145 1.32 3.79 -21.81
N ALA A 146 1.50 4.86 -21.04
CA ALA A 146 2.23 6.04 -21.50
C ALA A 146 3.66 5.68 -21.91
N PHE A 147 4.19 6.38 -22.91
CA PHE A 147 5.57 6.19 -23.38
C PHE A 147 6.57 6.37 -22.22
N GLY A 148 7.58 5.50 -22.15
CA GLY A 148 8.59 5.53 -21.07
C GLY A 148 8.09 5.06 -19.70
N SER A 149 6.90 4.48 -19.63
CA SER A 149 6.32 4.04 -18.36
C SER A 149 7.01 2.81 -17.77
N ASP A 150 7.68 1.98 -18.56
CA ASP A 150 8.45 0.83 -18.05
C ASP A 150 9.65 1.31 -17.24
N GLU A 151 10.42 2.25 -17.75
CA GLU A 151 11.52 2.89 -17.05
C GLU A 151 11.04 3.63 -15.81
N ALA A 152 9.90 4.33 -15.91
CA ALA A 152 9.30 5.03 -14.78
C ALA A 152 8.85 4.07 -13.67
N ARG A 153 8.29 2.90 -14.02
CA ARG A 153 7.95 1.85 -13.04
C ARG A 153 9.17 1.29 -12.33
N GLU A 154 10.22 0.96 -13.09
CA GLU A 154 11.46 0.44 -12.53
C GLU A 154 12.13 1.47 -11.61
N ALA A 155 12.24 2.72 -12.04
CA ALA A 155 12.78 3.81 -11.24
C ALA A 155 11.96 4.01 -9.95
N ARG A 156 10.62 4.01 -10.03
CA ARG A 156 9.74 4.13 -8.86
C ARG A 156 9.93 2.97 -7.87
N ARG A 157 10.07 1.74 -8.35
CA ARG A 157 10.33 0.57 -7.49
C ARG A 157 11.70 0.66 -6.82
N ALA A 158 12.74 0.98 -7.57
CA ALA A 158 14.08 1.17 -7.03
C ALA A 158 14.11 2.27 -5.96
N SER A 159 13.52 3.44 -6.24
CA SER A 159 13.40 4.54 -5.29
C SER A 159 12.65 4.14 -4.02
N ARG A 160 11.54 3.40 -4.14
CA ARG A 160 10.81 2.88 -2.97
C ARG A 160 11.65 1.91 -2.13
N HIS A 161 12.42 1.00 -2.75
CA HIS A 161 13.32 0.10 -2.03
C HIS A 161 14.41 0.88 -1.30
N HIS A 162 15.10 1.79 -1.97
CA HIS A 162 16.12 2.63 -1.35
C HIS A 162 15.56 3.47 -0.20
N ALA A 163 14.39 4.07 -0.37
CA ALA A 163 13.72 4.82 0.70
C ALA A 163 13.37 3.95 1.91
N ASN A 164 12.96 2.69 1.71
CA ASN A 164 12.71 1.75 2.80
C ASN A 164 14.00 1.40 3.56
N ASP A 165 15.09 1.15 2.84
CA ASP A 165 16.40 0.86 3.43
C ASP A 165 16.93 2.08 4.19
N ALA A 166 16.82 3.27 3.61
CA ALA A 166 17.18 4.53 4.25
C ALA A 166 16.39 4.75 5.55
N ALA A 167 15.07 4.51 5.53
CA ALA A 167 14.22 4.64 6.72
C ALA A 167 14.67 3.72 7.86
N ALA A 168 15.06 2.48 7.56
CA ALA A 168 15.56 1.55 8.56
C ALA A 168 16.85 2.05 9.22
N VAL A 169 17.80 2.56 8.43
CA VAL A 169 19.06 3.15 8.92
C VAL A 169 18.78 4.39 9.77
N ILE A 170 17.93 5.30 9.30
CA ILE A 170 17.54 6.52 10.00
C ILE A 170 16.85 6.18 11.33
N ALA A 171 15.90 5.26 11.33
CA ALA A 171 15.20 4.85 12.55
C ALA A 171 16.16 4.27 13.60
N ALA A 172 17.13 3.45 13.19
CA ALA A 172 18.15 2.89 14.08
C ALA A 172 19.05 3.99 14.67
N TYR A 173 19.47 4.94 13.84
CA TYR A 173 20.27 6.09 14.28
C TYR A 173 19.50 6.96 15.29
N LEU A 174 18.29 7.39 14.93
CA LEU A 174 17.45 8.25 15.79
C LEU A 174 17.18 7.58 17.13
N ARG A 175 16.93 6.27 17.14
CA ARG A 175 16.72 5.53 18.38
C ARG A 175 17.91 5.55 19.34
N ALA A 176 19.13 5.59 18.80
CA ALA A 176 20.37 5.67 19.60
C ALA A 176 20.79 7.10 19.94
N HIS A 177 20.13 8.11 19.36
CA HIS A 177 20.55 9.50 19.51
C HIS A 177 20.11 10.10 20.84
N PRO A 178 21.02 10.74 21.63
CA PRO A 178 20.71 11.22 23.00
C PRO A 178 19.65 12.30 23.08
N LYS A 179 19.45 13.08 22.01
CA LYS A 179 18.41 14.12 21.98
C LYS A 179 17.02 13.59 21.59
N VAL A 180 16.91 12.32 21.16
CA VAL A 180 15.65 11.70 20.74
C VAL A 180 15.01 10.99 21.93
N ALA A 181 13.75 11.31 22.20
CA ALA A 181 12.99 10.71 23.28
C ALA A 181 12.32 9.39 22.87
N GLU A 182 11.79 9.34 21.65
CA GLU A 182 11.09 8.15 21.13
C GLU A 182 11.13 8.14 19.59
N VAL A 183 11.15 6.93 19.03
CA VAL A 183 11.05 6.68 17.59
C VAL A 183 9.93 5.68 17.32
N ARG A 184 9.11 5.97 16.32
CA ARG A 184 8.10 5.07 15.76
C ARG A 184 8.48 4.71 14.34
N TYR A 185 8.74 3.44 14.14
CA TYR A 185 9.03 2.85 12.83
C TYR A 185 8.63 1.37 12.84
N PRO A 186 7.86 0.89 11.86
CA PRO A 186 7.37 -0.48 11.85
C PRO A 186 8.46 -1.56 11.83
N GLY A 187 9.67 -1.22 11.38
CA GLY A 187 10.84 -2.12 11.34
C GLY A 187 11.61 -2.26 12.67
N LEU A 188 11.23 -1.59 13.75
CA LEU A 188 11.88 -1.73 15.05
C LEU A 188 11.44 -3.02 15.74
N LYS A 189 12.36 -4.01 15.82
CA LYS A 189 12.10 -5.42 16.18
C LYS A 189 11.49 -5.66 17.56
N ASP A 190 11.65 -4.75 18.49
CA ASP A 190 11.16 -4.84 19.87
C ASP A 190 9.79 -4.20 20.10
N THR A 191 9.08 -3.88 19.04
CA THR A 191 7.75 -3.26 19.10
C THR A 191 6.63 -4.26 18.74
N GLU A 192 5.43 -4.07 19.31
CA GLU A 192 4.26 -4.84 18.91
C GLU A 192 3.92 -4.61 17.42
N GLN A 193 4.18 -3.41 16.91
CA GLN A 193 3.97 -3.10 15.50
C GLN A 193 4.87 -3.92 14.57
N PHE A 194 6.12 -4.20 14.99
CA PHE A 194 6.99 -5.07 14.22
C PHE A 194 6.44 -6.49 14.06
N LYS A 195 5.79 -7.02 15.11
CA LYS A 195 5.18 -8.36 15.04
C LYS A 195 4.12 -8.44 13.94
N ILE A 196 3.31 -7.39 13.82
CA ILE A 196 2.30 -7.29 12.74
C ILE A 196 2.99 -7.05 11.40
N ALA A 197 3.85 -6.04 11.33
CA ALA A 197 4.54 -5.63 10.11
C ALA A 197 5.33 -6.77 9.46
N SER A 198 6.09 -7.53 10.26
CA SER A 198 6.91 -8.65 9.77
C SER A 198 6.12 -9.81 9.18
N THR A 199 4.82 -9.91 9.49
CA THR A 199 3.94 -10.95 8.92
C THR A 199 3.21 -10.52 7.65
N GLN A 200 3.17 -9.23 7.37
CA GLN A 200 2.37 -8.69 6.26
C GLN A 200 3.14 -7.86 5.24
N PHE A 201 4.34 -7.37 5.60
CA PHE A 201 5.16 -6.61 4.64
C PHE A 201 6.28 -7.45 4.05
N VAL A 202 6.63 -7.14 2.82
CA VAL A 202 7.67 -7.82 2.03
C VAL A 202 8.66 -6.77 1.51
N GLY A 203 9.95 -6.98 1.73
CA GLY A 203 10.99 -6.11 1.17
C GLY A 203 11.16 -4.75 1.88
N GLY A 204 10.62 -4.59 3.11
CA GLY A 204 10.79 -3.38 3.90
C GLY A 204 9.59 -3.06 4.78
N PHE A 205 9.66 -1.93 5.49
CA PHE A 205 8.64 -1.52 6.48
C PHE A 205 8.09 -0.10 6.21
N GLY A 206 8.26 0.39 4.98
CA GLY A 206 7.83 1.71 4.56
C GLY A 206 8.89 2.79 4.79
N PRO A 207 8.72 3.95 4.13
CA PRO A 207 9.71 5.03 4.15
C PRO A 207 9.48 6.06 5.25
N ILE A 208 8.53 5.86 6.18
CA ILE A 208 8.13 6.85 7.17
C ILE A 208 8.72 6.50 8.53
N VAL A 209 9.43 7.45 9.12
CA VAL A 209 9.94 7.41 10.49
C VAL A 209 9.38 8.60 11.25
N ASP A 210 8.65 8.35 12.32
CA ASP A 210 8.21 9.38 13.24
C ASP A 210 9.07 9.34 14.51
N PHE A 211 9.43 10.51 15.02
CA PHE A 211 10.23 10.64 16.22
C PHE A 211 9.83 11.89 17.02
N ARG A 212 10.21 11.93 18.27
CA ARG A 212 10.11 13.11 19.12
C ARG A 212 11.40 13.31 19.89
N THR A 213 11.76 14.57 20.12
CA THR A 213 12.99 14.93 20.80
C THR A 213 12.78 15.15 22.29
N GLN A 214 13.87 15.15 23.08
CA GLN A 214 13.83 15.47 24.51
C GLN A 214 13.34 16.92 24.76
N GLU A 215 13.62 17.83 23.84
CA GLU A 215 13.20 19.25 23.92
C GLU A 215 11.71 19.42 23.61
N LEU A 216 11.14 18.59 22.75
CA LEU A 216 9.73 18.63 22.32
C LEU A 216 9.09 17.25 22.49
N PRO A 217 8.91 16.78 23.72
CA PRO A 217 8.49 15.40 23.99
C PRO A 217 7.05 15.09 23.59
N ASP A 218 6.20 16.09 23.41
CA ASP A 218 4.81 15.95 23.05
C ASP A 218 4.55 16.16 21.54
N VAL A 219 5.60 16.53 20.78
CA VAL A 219 5.48 16.84 19.35
C VAL A 219 6.15 15.75 18.51
N TRP A 220 5.34 15.04 17.75
CA TRP A 220 5.83 14.09 16.77
C TRP A 220 6.29 14.80 15.51
N GLN A 221 7.53 14.55 15.12
CA GLN A 221 8.13 14.97 13.86
C GLN A 221 8.12 13.78 12.91
N ARG A 222 7.83 14.03 11.63
CA ARG A 222 7.80 13.02 10.58
C ARG A 222 8.92 13.22 9.60
N LEU A 223 9.71 12.18 9.38
CA LEU A 223 10.62 12.07 8.27
C LEU A 223 10.05 11.05 7.27
N LYS A 224 9.92 11.46 6.01
CA LYS A 224 9.70 10.55 4.89
C LYS A 224 11.05 10.36 4.21
N ALA A 225 11.65 9.19 4.42
CA ALA A 225 12.91 8.84 3.79
C ALA A 225 12.77 8.82 2.25
N THR A 226 13.83 9.23 1.60
CA THR A 226 13.99 9.22 0.14
C THR A 226 15.07 8.22 -0.26
N ASP A 227 15.38 8.14 -1.55
CA ASP A 227 16.51 7.38 -2.10
C ASP A 227 17.87 8.08 -1.94
N ASP A 228 17.92 9.27 -1.33
CA ASP A 228 19.15 9.97 -0.97
C ASP A 228 19.95 9.24 0.13
N ASP A 229 21.22 9.57 0.28
CA ASP A 229 22.07 9.05 1.36
C ASP A 229 21.43 9.28 2.74
N PRO A 230 21.18 8.22 3.54
CA PRO A 230 20.60 8.33 4.87
C PRO A 230 21.35 9.29 5.79
N LYS A 231 22.68 9.37 5.68
CA LYS A 231 23.50 10.31 6.48
C LYS A 231 23.13 11.75 6.19
N GLN A 232 22.94 12.11 4.91
CA GLN A 232 22.55 13.45 4.54
C GLN A 232 21.17 13.79 5.04
N GLN A 233 20.23 12.85 4.98
CA GLN A 233 18.89 13.01 5.50
C GLN A 233 18.91 13.26 7.03
N ILE A 234 19.74 12.52 7.77
CA ILE A 234 19.93 12.71 9.22
C ILE A 234 20.53 14.07 9.53
N LEU A 235 21.57 14.49 8.81
CA LEU A 235 22.21 15.81 9.00
C LEU A 235 21.20 16.96 8.80
N ASN A 236 20.29 16.82 7.86
CA ASN A 236 19.26 17.81 7.58
C ASN A 236 18.20 17.95 8.71
N LEU A 237 18.13 17.00 9.65
CA LEU A 237 17.22 17.11 10.79
C LEU A 237 17.69 18.13 11.83
N GLY A 238 18.97 18.45 11.88
CA GLY A 238 19.55 19.46 12.81
C GLY A 238 19.48 19.08 14.29
N ILE A 239 19.34 17.79 14.61
CA ILE A 239 19.24 17.25 15.96
C ILE A 239 20.58 16.85 16.55
#